data_a39f309cfd97546df73c988a128a304d
#
_entry.id   a39f309cfd97546df73c988a128a304d
#
_cell.length_a   1.000
_cell.length_b   1.000
_cell.length_c   1.000
_cell.angle_alpha   90.00
_cell.angle_beta   90.00
_cell.angle_gamma   90.00
#
_symmetry.space_group_name_H-M   'P 1'
#
loop_
_entity.id
_entity.type
_entity.pdbx_description
1 polymer ?
#
loop_
_entity_poly.entity_id
_entity_poly.type
_entity_poly.pdbx_seq_one_letter_code
_entity_poly.pdbx_strand_id
1 'polypeptide(L)'
;MLYTEKVEETVEYADLMNKVQSILDYIGLEDEQLKDDREWAMKSNQTIAYQMINNNIKQNYVIESTLLAIRRDIENMHDDIQTNIKQEKSASVQSANSTDNA
;
A
#
# COMPACT_ATOMS: atom_id res chain seq x y z
N MET A 1 25.20 7.06 -11.82
CA MET A 1 24.16 7.34 -11.45
C MET A 1 22.87 6.57 -11.55
N LEU A 2 22.63 5.74 -12.57
CA LEU A 2 21.46 4.84 -12.59
C LEU A 2 21.40 3.94 -11.35
N TYR A 3 22.53 3.46 -10.84
CA TYR A 3 22.59 2.61 -9.67
C TYR A 3 22.14 3.35 -8.40
N THR A 4 22.60 4.59 -8.21
CA THR A 4 22.23 5.41 -7.05
C THR A 4 20.75 5.76 -7.08
N GLU A 5 20.21 6.11 -8.25
CA GLU A 5 18.77 6.38 -8.43
C GLU A 5 17.92 5.16 -8.10
N LYS A 6 18.34 3.96 -8.51
CA LYS A 6 17.65 2.70 -8.18
C LYS A 6 17.61 2.42 -6.69
N VAL A 7 18.73 2.67 -5.99
CA VAL A 7 18.79 2.47 -4.53
C VAL A 7 17.85 3.45 -3.84
N GLU A 8 17.85 4.73 -4.25
CA GLU A 8 16.97 5.75 -3.70
C GLU A 8 15.50 5.40 -3.93
N GLU A 9 15.12 4.99 -5.16
CA GLU A 9 13.77 4.59 -5.48
C GLU A 9 13.32 3.38 -4.66
N THR A 10 14.20 2.41 -4.44
CA THR A 10 13.90 1.23 -3.63
C THR A 10 13.67 1.61 -2.17
N VAL A 11 14.48 2.51 -1.63
CA VAL A 11 14.33 3.01 -0.26
C VAL A 11 13.04 3.81 -0.12
N GLU A 12 12.73 4.69 -1.06
CA GLU A 12 11.48 5.47 -1.08
C GLU A 12 10.26 4.56 -1.17
N TYR A 13 10.30 3.54 -2.02
CA TYR A 13 9.23 2.55 -2.14
C TYR A 13 9.00 1.83 -0.81
N ALA A 14 10.04 1.34 -0.17
CA ALA A 14 9.94 0.65 1.11
C ALA A 14 9.39 1.57 2.21
N ASP A 15 9.81 2.83 2.23
CA ASP A 15 9.33 3.81 3.18
C ASP A 15 7.84 4.10 3.01
N LEU A 16 7.38 4.30 1.77
CA LEU A 16 5.97 4.51 1.46
C LEU A 16 5.13 3.29 1.85
N MET A 17 5.59 2.09 1.53
CA MET A 17 4.89 0.85 1.87
C MET A 17 4.78 0.66 3.38
N ASN A 18 5.83 0.98 4.12
CA ASN A 18 5.82 0.92 5.58
C ASN A 18 4.84 1.91 6.19
N LYS A 19 4.75 3.12 5.65
CA LYS A 19 3.79 4.14 6.10
C LYS A 19 2.35 3.68 5.88
N VAL A 20 2.05 3.19 4.69
CA VAL A 20 0.71 2.67 4.35
C VAL A 20 0.36 1.49 5.25
N GLN A 21 1.28 0.54 5.42
CA GLN A 21 1.05 -0.63 6.25
C GLN A 21 0.84 -0.27 7.73
N SER A 22 1.57 0.72 8.25
CA SER A 22 1.40 1.19 9.62
C SER A 22 0.01 1.76 9.87
N ILE A 23 -0.53 2.52 8.91
CA ILE A 23 -1.89 3.06 9.02
C ILE A 23 -2.92 1.92 8.92
N LEU A 24 -2.72 0.98 8.02
CA LEU A 24 -3.61 -0.19 7.88
C LEU A 24 -3.65 -1.02 9.16
N ASP A 25 -2.50 -1.24 9.79
CA ASP A 25 -2.41 -1.97 11.05
C ASP A 25 -3.15 -1.24 12.17
N TYR A 26 -2.98 0.07 12.26
CA TYR A 26 -3.69 0.91 13.24
C TYR A 26 -5.20 0.83 13.06
N ILE A 27 -5.68 0.96 11.83
CA ILE A 27 -7.12 0.89 11.52
C ILE A 27 -7.67 -0.50 11.83
N GLY A 28 -6.90 -1.55 11.56
CA GLY A 28 -7.29 -2.92 11.90
C GLY A 28 -7.51 -3.11 13.39
N LEU A 29 -6.61 -2.59 14.23
CA LEU A 29 -6.75 -2.64 15.68
C LEU A 29 -7.95 -1.83 16.18
N GLU A 30 -8.13 -0.63 15.62
CA GLU A 30 -9.27 0.22 15.96
C GLU A 30 -10.59 -0.45 15.60
N ASP A 31 -10.67 -1.10 14.43
CA ASP A 31 -11.86 -1.81 13.98
C ASP A 31 -12.22 -2.98 14.91
N GLU A 32 -11.24 -3.71 15.40
CA GLU A 32 -11.49 -4.78 16.39
C GLU A 32 -12.12 -4.22 17.64
N GLN A 33 -11.60 -3.12 18.15
CA GLN A 33 -12.13 -2.45 19.34
C GLN A 33 -13.55 -1.91 19.07
N LEU A 34 -13.77 -1.29 17.93
CA LEU A 34 -15.08 -0.77 17.55
C LEU A 34 -16.13 -1.86 17.43
N LYS A 35 -15.76 -3.03 16.93
CA LYS A 35 -16.68 -4.18 16.82
C LYS A 35 -17.06 -4.70 18.21
N ASP A 36 -16.12 -4.77 19.13
CA ASP A 36 -16.39 -5.14 20.52
C ASP A 36 -17.31 -4.12 21.19
N ASP A 37 -17.02 -2.84 21.02
CA ASP A 37 -17.82 -1.74 21.57
C ASP A 37 -19.24 -1.74 20.98
N ARG A 38 -19.37 -2.05 19.68
CA ARG A 38 -20.68 -2.17 19.02
C ARG A 38 -21.52 -3.31 19.61
N GLU A 39 -20.89 -4.45 19.86
CA GLU A 39 -21.56 -5.58 20.49
C GLU A 39 -22.05 -5.23 21.89
N TRP A 40 -21.20 -4.56 22.69
CA TRP A 40 -21.59 -4.07 24.00
C TRP A 40 -22.76 -3.10 23.92
N ALA A 41 -22.73 -2.13 23.01
CA ALA A 41 -23.80 -1.15 22.82
C ALA A 41 -25.12 -1.82 22.44
N MET A 42 -25.07 -2.85 21.61
CA MET A 42 -26.24 -3.63 21.21
C MET A 42 -26.82 -4.38 22.42
N LYS A 43 -25.98 -5.07 23.19
CA LYS A 43 -26.41 -5.84 24.36
C LYS A 43 -26.93 -4.94 25.49
N SER A 44 -26.42 -3.73 25.59
CA SER A 44 -26.78 -2.75 26.63
C SER A 44 -27.91 -1.82 26.18
N ASN A 45 -28.50 -2.02 25.02
CA ASN A 45 -29.56 -1.18 24.42
C ASN A 45 -29.15 0.30 24.30
N GLN A 46 -27.87 0.55 24.00
CA GLN A 46 -27.34 1.89 23.78
C GLN A 46 -27.44 2.24 22.29
N THR A 47 -28.63 2.62 21.84
CA THR A 47 -28.93 2.83 20.42
C THR A 47 -28.08 3.90 19.76
N ILE A 48 -27.90 5.05 20.43
CA ILE A 48 -27.12 6.15 19.90
C ILE A 48 -25.65 5.77 19.80
N ALA A 49 -25.11 5.16 20.84
CA ALA A 49 -23.73 4.67 20.83
C ALA A 49 -23.52 3.63 19.72
N TYR A 50 -24.46 2.71 19.53
CA TYR A 50 -24.43 1.73 18.46
C TYR A 50 -24.34 2.40 17.08
N GLN A 51 -25.18 3.40 16.83
CA GLN A 51 -25.20 4.08 15.54
C GLN A 51 -23.90 4.85 15.28
N MET A 52 -23.35 5.52 16.28
CA MET A 52 -22.07 6.24 16.18
C MET A 52 -20.92 5.29 15.90
N ILE A 53 -20.84 4.17 16.61
CA ILE A 53 -19.81 3.16 16.43
C ILE A 53 -19.90 2.55 15.04
N ASN A 54 -21.13 2.22 14.61
CA ASN A 54 -21.36 1.63 13.29
C ASN A 54 -20.94 2.60 12.16
N ASN A 55 -21.18 3.90 12.32
CA ASN A 55 -20.72 4.92 11.38
C ASN A 55 -19.18 4.99 11.35
N ASN A 56 -18.53 4.91 12.49
CA ASN A 56 -17.07 4.89 12.57
C ASN A 56 -16.49 3.66 11.85
N ILE A 57 -17.10 2.49 12.01
CA ILE A 57 -16.70 1.27 11.30
C ILE A 57 -16.81 1.46 9.79
N LYS A 58 -17.90 2.07 9.32
CA LYS A 58 -18.08 2.37 7.90
C LYS A 58 -17.04 3.34 7.36
N GLN A 59 -16.72 4.39 8.13
CA GLN A 59 -15.66 5.35 7.77
C GLN A 59 -14.31 4.67 7.69
N ASN A 60 -13.98 3.83 8.65
CA ASN A 60 -12.73 3.06 8.65
C ASN A 60 -12.65 2.10 7.46
N TYR A 61 -13.76 1.52 7.05
CA TYR A 61 -13.82 0.67 5.86
C TYR A 61 -13.45 1.47 4.60
N VAL A 62 -13.96 2.68 4.45
CA VAL A 62 -13.62 3.55 3.31
C VAL A 62 -12.13 3.89 3.33
N ILE A 63 -11.59 4.26 4.49
CA ILE A 63 -10.17 4.59 4.65
C ILE A 63 -9.30 3.38 4.33
N GLU A 64 -9.62 2.22 4.88
CA GLU A 64 -8.89 0.98 4.63
C GLU A 64 -8.91 0.61 3.14
N SER A 65 -10.08 0.65 2.51
CA SER A 65 -10.22 0.34 1.09
C SER A 65 -9.41 1.29 0.22
N THR A 66 -9.40 2.58 0.57
CA THR A 66 -8.61 3.60 -0.14
C THR A 66 -7.12 3.36 0.03
N LEU A 67 -6.66 3.05 1.25
CA LEU A 67 -5.26 2.74 1.51
C LEU A 67 -4.79 1.48 0.80
N LEU A 68 -5.64 0.45 0.70
CA LEU A 68 -5.34 -0.77 -0.06
C LEU A 68 -5.21 -0.46 -1.55
N ALA A 69 -6.05 0.42 -2.08
CA ALA A 69 -5.96 0.86 -3.47
C ALA A 69 -4.66 1.67 -3.72
N ILE A 70 -4.31 2.56 -2.80
CA ILE A 70 -3.05 3.32 -2.87
C ILE A 70 -1.85 2.37 -2.82
N ARG A 71 -1.87 1.39 -1.93
CA ARG A 71 -0.79 0.39 -1.83
C ARG A 71 -0.62 -0.36 -3.15
N ARG A 72 -1.72 -0.77 -3.76
CA ARG A 72 -1.70 -1.45 -5.07
C ARG A 72 -1.12 -0.55 -6.16
N ASP A 73 -1.49 0.72 -6.17
CA ASP A 73 -0.97 1.68 -7.15
C ASP A 73 0.55 1.87 -6.99
N ILE A 74 1.02 1.96 -5.75
CA ILE A 74 2.45 2.07 -5.45
C ILE A 74 3.20 0.81 -5.90
N GLU A 75 2.67 -0.38 -5.61
CA GLU A 75 3.25 -1.65 -6.05
C GLU A 75 3.33 -1.74 -7.58
N ASN A 76 2.26 -1.35 -8.27
CA ASN A 76 2.21 -1.36 -9.73
C ASN A 76 3.21 -0.38 -10.33
N MET A 77 3.34 0.81 -9.78
CA MET A 77 4.32 1.81 -10.22
C MET A 77 5.75 1.29 -10.02
N HIS A 78 6.03 0.66 -8.89
CA HIS A 78 7.33 0.07 -8.61
C HIS A 78 7.65 -1.07 -9.59
N ASP A 79 6.69 -1.94 -9.85
CA ASP A 79 6.85 -3.06 -10.78
C ASP A 79 7.08 -2.55 -12.22
N ASP A 80 6.39 -1.52 -12.64
CA ASP A 80 6.57 -0.88 -13.95
C ASP A 80 7.99 -0.30 -14.09
N ILE A 81 8.48 0.38 -13.07
CA ILE A 81 9.84 0.91 -13.04
C ILE A 81 10.87 -0.23 -13.14
N GLN A 82 10.69 -1.30 -12.37
CA GLN A 82 11.57 -2.46 -12.42
C GLN A 82 11.55 -3.14 -13.78
N THR A 83 10.41 -3.25 -14.41
CA THR A 83 10.25 -3.82 -15.74
C THR A 83 10.98 -2.96 -16.80
N ASN A 84 10.81 -1.64 -16.75
CA ASN A 84 11.50 -0.71 -17.65
C ASN A 84 13.01 -0.80 -17.51
N ILE A 85 13.51 -0.90 -16.28
CA ILE A 85 14.94 -1.06 -16.01
C ILE A 85 15.48 -2.35 -16.64
N LYS A 86 14.76 -3.47 -16.50
CA LYS A 86 15.12 -4.74 -17.12
C LYS A 86 15.16 -4.65 -18.63
N GLN A 87 14.20 -3.98 -19.25
CA GLN A 87 14.13 -3.79 -20.68
C GLN A 87 15.30 -2.95 -21.20
N GLU A 88 15.63 -1.86 -20.53
CA GLU A 88 16.78 -1.02 -20.88
C GLU A 88 18.09 -1.81 -20.77
N LYS A 89 18.26 -2.60 -19.74
CA LYS A 89 19.43 -3.44 -19.54
C LYS A 89 19.54 -4.50 -20.65
N SER A 90 18.45 -5.14 -21.03
CA SER A 90 18.42 -6.11 -22.13
C SER A 90 18.75 -5.45 -23.47
N ALA A 91 18.20 -4.28 -23.75
CA ALA A 91 18.49 -3.52 -24.96
C ALA A 91 19.98 -3.13 -25.04
N SER A 92 20.57 -2.70 -23.93
CA SER A 92 22.01 -2.37 -23.88
C SER A 92 22.89 -3.59 -24.14
N VAL A 93 22.55 -4.76 -23.60
CA VAL A 93 23.27 -6.00 -23.83
C VAL A 93 23.16 -6.42 -25.29
N GLN A 94 21.98 -6.34 -25.89
CA GLN A 94 21.76 -6.67 -27.30
C GLN A 94 22.52 -5.73 -28.22
N SER A 95 22.57 -4.43 -27.92
CA SER A 95 23.35 -3.46 -28.68
C SER A 95 24.85 -3.76 -28.63
N ALA A 96 25.38 -4.11 -27.45
CA ALA A 96 26.78 -4.50 -27.29
C ALA A 96 27.11 -5.76 -28.07
N ASN A 97 26.26 -6.78 -28.06
CA ASN A 97 26.43 -8.01 -28.80
C ASN A 97 26.38 -7.77 -30.32
N SER A 98 25.49 -6.90 -30.78
CA SER A 98 25.39 -6.54 -32.18
C SER A 98 26.64 -5.82 -32.69
N THR A 99 27.25 -4.99 -31.83
CA THR A 99 28.49 -4.28 -32.15
C THR A 99 29.67 -5.24 -32.25
N ASP A 100 29.73 -6.22 -31.36
CA ASP A 100 30.79 -7.23 -31.34
C ASP A 100 30.74 -8.15 -32.60
N ASN A 101 29.59 -8.33 -33.19
CA ASN A 101 29.39 -9.16 -34.37
C ASN A 101 29.60 -8.42 -35.70
N ALA A 102 29.81 -7.13 -35.66
CA ALA A 102 30.09 -6.31 -36.80
C ALA A 102 31.59 -6.27 -37.12
#